data_b9f0b5fdf97fe0203a1c1d9ca2ac2de6
#
_entry.id   b9f0b5fdf97fe0203a1c1d9ca2ac2de6
#
_cell.length_a   1.000
_cell.length_b   1.000
_cell.length_c   1.000
_cell.angle_alpha   90.00
_cell.angle_beta   90.00
_cell.angle_gamma   90.00
#
_symmetry.space_group_name_H-M   'P 1'
#
loop_
_entity.id
_entity.type
_entity.pdbx_description
1 polymer ?
#
loop_
_entity_poly.entity_id
_entity_poly.type
_entity_poly.pdbx_seq_one_letter_code
_entity_poly.pdbx_strand_id
1 'polypeptide(L)'
;MHEGFVNFNAGTLGTSMVEGRISSGVVVGDGSDVGGGASIMGTLSGGGKEVISVGEKCLLGANSGLGISLGNNCVIEAGTYITAAAKVRLPDGEIVKAGELSGANDLLFRRNSLDGCLEVVVRTGTWGGLNSILHAN
;
A
#
# COMPACT_ATOMS: atom_id res chain seq x y z
N MET A 1 -16.49 -1.45 13.13
CA MET A 1 -16.33 -0.34 12.18
C MET A 1 -17.21 0.82 12.63
N HIS A 2 -16.64 1.90 13.07
CA HIS A 2 -17.38 3.10 13.52
C HIS A 2 -17.54 4.11 12.40
N GLU A 3 -16.46 4.34 11.68
CA GLU A 3 -16.46 5.15 10.47
C GLU A 3 -15.78 4.31 9.41
N GLY A 4 -16.29 4.34 8.22
CA GLY A 4 -15.69 3.60 7.14
C GLY A 4 -16.72 3.16 6.14
N PHE A 5 -16.24 2.67 5.03
CA PHE A 5 -17.10 2.26 3.94
C PHE A 5 -16.48 1.05 3.24
N VAL A 6 -17.25 -0.03 3.16
CA VAL A 6 -16.84 -1.26 2.47
C VAL A 6 -17.81 -1.47 1.32
N ASN A 7 -17.29 -1.45 0.11
CA ASN A 7 -18.12 -1.51 -1.10
C ASN A 7 -18.48 -2.94 -1.48
N PHE A 8 -19.23 -3.06 -2.57
CA PHE A 8 -19.69 -4.33 -3.13
C PHE A 8 -18.50 -5.26 -3.43
N ASN A 9 -18.62 -6.52 -3.06
CA ASN A 9 -17.56 -7.54 -3.23
C ASN A 9 -16.22 -7.18 -2.57
N ALA A 10 -16.21 -6.25 -1.64
CA ALA A 10 -15.03 -5.91 -0.86
C ALA A 10 -15.18 -6.47 0.55
N GLY A 11 -14.08 -6.64 1.24
CA GLY A 11 -14.13 -7.07 2.62
C GLY A 11 -12.78 -7.44 3.20
N THR A 12 -12.83 -7.88 4.45
CA THR A 12 -11.65 -8.34 5.20
C THR A 12 -11.74 -9.84 5.40
N LEU A 13 -10.57 -10.50 5.39
CA LEU A 13 -10.49 -11.96 5.55
C LEU A 13 -10.34 -12.39 7.02
N GLY A 14 -10.26 -11.47 7.94
CA GLY A 14 -10.09 -11.78 9.34
C GLY A 14 -10.45 -10.58 10.18
N THR A 15 -9.71 -10.37 11.25
CA THR A 15 -9.93 -9.25 12.17
C THR A 15 -9.15 -8.03 11.70
N SER A 16 -9.87 -6.95 11.39
CA SER A 16 -9.27 -5.69 10.94
C SER A 16 -10.07 -4.52 11.48
N MET A 17 -9.37 -3.43 11.74
CA MET A 17 -10.00 -2.15 12.04
C MET A 17 -10.18 -1.39 10.73
N VAL A 18 -11.42 -1.09 10.36
CA VAL A 18 -11.70 -0.37 9.12
C VAL A 18 -12.38 0.95 9.46
N GLU A 19 -11.65 2.04 9.29
CA GLU A 19 -12.13 3.40 9.53
C GLU A 19 -12.03 4.26 8.27
N GLY A 20 -11.63 3.67 7.17
CA GLY A 20 -11.53 4.30 5.86
C GLY A 20 -12.40 3.61 4.82
N ARG A 21 -12.05 3.76 3.56
CA ARG A 21 -12.81 3.23 2.43
C ARG A 21 -12.13 2.03 1.79
N ILE A 22 -12.89 0.95 1.63
CA ILE A 22 -12.49 -0.20 0.83
C ILE A 22 -13.36 -0.23 -0.42
N SER A 23 -12.74 -0.03 -1.58
CA SER A 23 -13.44 0.03 -2.85
C SER A 23 -13.91 -1.35 -3.32
N SER A 24 -14.80 -1.36 -4.29
CA SER A 24 -15.40 -2.60 -4.82
C SER A 24 -14.34 -3.61 -5.23
N GLY A 25 -14.54 -4.86 -4.83
CA GLY A 25 -13.68 -5.98 -5.19
C GLY A 25 -12.40 -6.12 -4.38
N VAL A 26 -12.08 -5.13 -3.56
CA VAL A 26 -10.82 -5.15 -2.77
C VAL A 26 -10.95 -6.07 -1.57
N VAL A 27 -9.94 -6.91 -1.36
CA VAL A 27 -9.86 -7.81 -0.21
C VAL A 27 -8.69 -7.40 0.66
N VAL A 28 -8.95 -7.29 1.95
CA VAL A 28 -7.95 -6.90 2.97
C VAL A 28 -7.67 -8.11 3.85
N GLY A 29 -6.40 -8.49 3.96
CA GLY A 29 -5.97 -9.65 4.73
C GLY A 29 -6.13 -9.47 6.24
N ASP A 30 -6.00 -10.58 6.95
CA ASP A 30 -6.16 -10.61 8.42
C ASP A 30 -5.13 -9.74 9.12
N GLY A 31 -5.57 -9.02 10.14
CA GLY A 31 -4.69 -8.18 10.96
C GLY A 31 -4.28 -6.87 10.29
N SER A 32 -4.84 -6.54 9.13
CA SER A 32 -4.55 -5.28 8.46
C SER A 32 -5.58 -4.22 8.85
N ASP A 33 -5.11 -3.02 9.10
CA ASP A 33 -5.97 -1.91 9.52
C ASP A 33 -6.02 -0.82 8.46
N VAL A 34 -7.21 -0.31 8.22
CA VAL A 34 -7.45 0.82 7.30
C VAL A 34 -7.77 2.04 8.16
N GLY A 35 -6.81 2.95 8.26
CA GLY A 35 -6.92 4.12 9.14
C GLY A 35 -8.03 5.08 8.74
N GLY A 36 -8.37 5.98 9.65
CA GLY A 36 -9.44 6.96 9.46
C GLY A 36 -9.22 7.80 8.20
N GLY A 37 -10.19 7.81 7.31
CA GLY A 37 -10.10 8.57 6.07
C GLY A 37 -9.17 7.98 5.01
N ALA A 38 -8.54 6.84 5.28
CA ALA A 38 -7.73 6.17 4.25
C ALA A 38 -8.62 5.62 3.14
N SER A 39 -8.09 5.52 1.92
CA SER A 39 -8.86 5.08 0.77
C SER A 39 -8.07 4.07 -0.05
N ILE A 40 -8.69 2.95 -0.38
CA ILE A 40 -8.10 1.93 -1.25
C ILE A 40 -8.83 1.97 -2.59
N MET A 41 -8.07 2.15 -3.67
CA MET A 41 -8.63 2.13 -5.02
C MET A 41 -8.98 0.70 -5.43
N GLY A 42 -9.99 0.53 -6.28
CA GLY A 42 -10.44 -0.81 -6.68
C GLY A 42 -9.50 -1.52 -7.64
N THR A 43 -8.83 -0.77 -8.52
CA THR A 43 -7.89 -1.30 -9.49
C THR A 43 -6.61 -0.47 -9.50
N LEU A 44 -5.54 -1.00 -10.07
CA LEU A 44 -4.31 -0.24 -10.23
C LEU A 44 -4.63 1.09 -10.91
N SER A 45 -4.17 2.18 -10.29
CA SER A 45 -4.36 3.51 -10.85
C SER A 45 -3.64 3.63 -12.20
N GLY A 46 -4.21 4.42 -13.11
CA GLY A 46 -3.67 4.57 -14.45
C GLY A 46 -4.28 3.63 -15.49
N GLY A 47 -5.43 3.03 -15.18
CA GLY A 47 -6.18 2.23 -16.14
C GLY A 47 -5.87 0.74 -16.13
N GLY A 48 -5.19 0.25 -15.11
CA GLY A 48 -4.93 -1.18 -14.95
C GLY A 48 -6.22 -1.96 -14.68
N LYS A 49 -6.23 -3.24 -15.07
CA LYS A 49 -7.37 -4.14 -14.84
C LYS A 49 -7.19 -5.00 -13.60
N GLU A 50 -6.02 -4.99 -13.01
CA GLU A 50 -5.73 -5.77 -11.82
C GLU A 50 -6.43 -5.18 -10.61
N VAL A 51 -7.17 -6.01 -9.88
CA VAL A 51 -7.84 -5.60 -8.65
C VAL A 51 -6.82 -5.50 -7.54
N ILE A 52 -6.88 -4.41 -6.79
CA ILE A 52 -5.96 -4.18 -5.68
C ILE A 52 -6.32 -5.09 -4.52
N SER A 53 -5.31 -5.63 -3.87
CA SER A 53 -5.45 -6.39 -2.63
C SER A 53 -4.45 -5.90 -1.59
N VAL A 54 -4.81 -6.09 -0.33
CA VAL A 54 -3.95 -5.78 0.82
C VAL A 54 -3.69 -7.08 1.56
N GLY A 55 -2.43 -7.39 1.79
CA GLY A 55 -2.03 -8.60 2.50
C GLY A 55 -2.35 -8.54 3.99
N GLU A 56 -1.71 -9.41 4.76
CA GLU A 56 -1.91 -9.50 6.20
C GLU A 56 -0.99 -8.54 6.95
N LYS A 57 -1.45 -8.08 8.12
CA LYS A 57 -0.67 -7.24 9.05
C LYS A 57 -0.15 -5.95 8.42
N CYS A 58 -0.94 -5.36 7.55
CA CYS A 58 -0.66 -4.06 6.96
C CYS A 58 -1.34 -2.95 7.75
N LEU A 59 -0.79 -1.75 7.65
CA LEU A 59 -1.40 -0.55 8.22
C LEU A 59 -1.45 0.54 7.18
N LEU A 60 -2.65 1.01 6.87
CA LEU A 60 -2.85 2.21 6.08
C LEU A 60 -3.12 3.36 7.04
N GLY A 61 -2.17 4.27 7.16
CA GLY A 61 -2.29 5.41 8.07
C GLY A 61 -3.47 6.31 7.73
N ALA A 62 -3.87 7.13 8.68
CA ALA A 62 -5.00 8.04 8.51
C ALA A 62 -4.81 8.93 7.28
N ASN A 63 -5.88 9.09 6.51
CA ASN A 63 -5.89 9.91 5.30
C ASN A 63 -4.85 9.50 4.25
N SER A 64 -4.42 8.25 4.27
CA SER A 64 -3.56 7.71 3.21
C SER A 64 -4.40 7.24 2.02
N GLY A 65 -3.74 7.04 0.88
CA GLY A 65 -4.40 6.53 -0.31
C GLY A 65 -3.56 5.43 -0.95
N LEU A 66 -4.20 4.37 -1.39
CA LEU A 66 -3.53 3.20 -1.94
C LEU A 66 -4.05 2.91 -3.34
N GLY A 67 -3.16 2.97 -4.32
CA GLY A 67 -3.45 2.68 -5.73
C GLY A 67 -2.63 1.54 -6.30
N ILE A 68 -2.00 0.74 -5.44
CA ILE A 68 -1.27 -0.49 -5.78
C ILE A 68 -1.66 -1.58 -4.79
N SER A 69 -1.31 -2.83 -5.09
CA SER A 69 -1.49 -3.90 -4.12
C SER A 69 -0.35 -3.89 -3.10
N LEU A 70 -0.65 -4.28 -1.87
CA LEU A 70 0.34 -4.47 -0.83
C LEU A 70 0.46 -5.97 -0.52
N GLY A 71 1.69 -6.44 -0.34
CA GLY A 71 1.94 -7.76 0.22
C GLY A 71 1.68 -7.73 1.72
N ASN A 72 2.35 -8.61 2.46
CA ASN A 72 2.18 -8.70 3.90
C ASN A 72 3.09 -7.70 4.63
N ASN A 73 2.65 -7.28 5.80
CA ASN A 73 3.47 -6.47 6.72
C ASN A 73 3.92 -5.13 6.13
N CYS A 74 3.08 -4.50 5.32
CA CYS A 74 3.37 -3.19 4.73
C CYS A 74 2.70 -2.07 5.52
N VAL A 75 3.27 -0.88 5.46
CA VAL A 75 2.72 0.31 6.11
C VAL A 75 2.73 1.46 5.12
N ILE A 76 1.64 2.21 5.08
CA ILE A 76 1.59 3.51 4.42
C ILE A 76 1.45 4.56 5.51
N GLU A 77 2.38 5.51 5.55
CA GLU A 77 2.35 6.58 6.53
C GLU A 77 1.12 7.47 6.33
N ALA A 78 0.58 7.99 7.44
CA ALA A 78 -0.56 8.88 7.39
C ALA A 78 -0.34 10.04 6.41
N GLY A 79 -1.38 10.38 5.66
CA GLY A 79 -1.34 11.47 4.70
C GLY A 79 -0.61 11.17 3.39
N THR A 80 -0.14 9.96 3.19
CA THR A 80 0.64 9.58 2.00
C THR A 80 -0.26 8.92 0.97
N TYR A 81 -0.17 9.37 -0.29
CA TYR A 81 -0.90 8.76 -1.42
C TYR A 81 0.07 8.04 -2.34
N ILE A 82 -0.20 6.77 -2.60
CA ILE A 82 0.61 5.91 -3.47
C ILE A 82 -0.24 5.47 -4.66
N THR A 83 0.03 6.06 -5.82
CA THR A 83 -0.59 5.61 -7.08
C THR A 83 0.43 4.80 -7.87
N ALA A 84 -0.05 4.00 -8.85
CA ALA A 84 0.86 3.15 -9.62
C ALA A 84 1.92 3.96 -10.38
N ALA A 85 1.58 5.15 -10.83
CA ALA A 85 2.51 6.02 -11.56
C ALA A 85 3.37 6.92 -10.65
N ALA A 86 3.10 6.94 -9.35
CA ALA A 86 3.87 7.76 -8.42
C ALA A 86 5.32 7.32 -8.40
N LYS A 87 6.23 8.29 -8.41
CA LYS A 87 7.66 7.99 -8.35
C LYS A 87 8.10 7.88 -6.91
N VAL A 88 8.78 6.79 -6.59
CA VAL A 88 9.20 6.45 -5.23
C VAL A 88 10.71 6.25 -5.22
N ARG A 89 11.37 6.85 -4.24
CA ARG A 89 12.81 6.67 -4.05
C ARG A 89 13.07 5.42 -3.23
N LEU A 90 13.91 4.53 -3.76
CA LEU A 90 14.34 3.31 -3.10
C LEU A 90 15.47 3.61 -2.10
N PRO A 91 15.76 2.67 -1.17
CA PRO A 91 16.84 2.89 -0.19
C PRO A 91 18.22 3.18 -0.78
N ASP A 92 18.50 2.72 -1.99
CA ASP A 92 19.77 2.99 -2.67
C ASP A 92 19.76 4.32 -3.45
N GLY A 93 18.64 5.04 -3.43
CA GLY A 93 18.49 6.30 -4.15
C GLY A 93 17.88 6.20 -5.53
N GLU A 94 17.71 4.99 -6.06
CA GLU A 94 17.08 4.79 -7.36
C GLU A 94 15.60 5.17 -7.31
N ILE A 95 15.09 5.75 -8.39
CA ILE A 95 13.68 6.17 -8.49
C ILE A 95 12.93 5.19 -9.40
N VAL A 96 11.84 4.63 -8.88
CA VAL A 96 10.98 3.73 -9.65
C VAL A 96 9.52 4.17 -9.52
N LYS A 97 8.65 3.64 -10.38
CA LYS A 97 7.20 3.83 -10.21
C LYS A 97 6.70 2.87 -9.13
N ALA A 98 5.79 3.34 -8.29
CA ALA A 98 5.23 2.53 -7.21
C ALA A 98 4.56 1.25 -7.72
N GLY A 99 4.01 1.25 -8.92
CA GLY A 99 3.43 0.06 -9.53
C GLY A 99 4.38 -1.11 -9.63
N GLU A 100 5.68 -0.85 -9.74
CA GLU A 100 6.70 -1.91 -9.78
C GLU A 100 6.87 -2.60 -8.43
N LEU A 101 6.39 -1.96 -7.36
CA LEU A 101 6.44 -2.51 -6.00
C LEU A 101 5.12 -3.16 -5.58
N SER A 102 4.14 -3.21 -6.49
CA SER A 102 2.82 -3.77 -6.19
C SER A 102 2.96 -5.24 -5.76
N GLY A 103 2.37 -5.59 -4.62
CA GLY A 103 2.41 -6.95 -4.09
C GLY A 103 3.65 -7.30 -3.27
N ALA A 104 4.64 -6.43 -3.18
CA ALA A 104 5.84 -6.71 -2.38
C ALA A 104 5.53 -6.65 -0.89
N ASN A 105 6.29 -7.43 -0.10
CA ASN A 105 6.12 -7.54 1.35
C ASN A 105 7.08 -6.61 2.10
N ASP A 106 6.73 -6.32 3.34
CA ASP A 106 7.62 -5.68 4.32
C ASP A 106 8.10 -4.28 3.92
N LEU A 107 7.22 -3.50 3.31
CA LEU A 107 7.55 -2.15 2.86
C LEU A 107 6.85 -1.09 3.69
N LEU A 108 7.55 -0.01 3.95
CA LEU A 108 6.99 1.22 4.50
C LEU A 108 7.08 2.31 3.45
N PHE A 109 5.94 2.82 3.02
CA PHE A 109 5.86 3.96 2.11
C PHE A 109 5.64 5.23 2.92
N ARG A 110 6.45 6.24 2.69
CA ARG A 110 6.35 7.50 3.40
C ARG A 110 6.80 8.68 2.52
N ARG A 111 6.43 9.87 2.95
CA ARG A 111 6.94 11.09 2.34
C ARG A 111 8.06 11.64 3.23
N ASN A 112 9.21 11.92 2.63
CA ASN A 112 10.32 12.53 3.36
C ASN A 112 9.93 13.95 3.77
N SER A 113 10.02 14.25 5.07
CA SER A 113 9.57 15.55 5.59
C SER A 113 10.49 16.71 5.23
N LEU A 114 11.70 16.42 4.74
CA LEU A 114 12.66 17.47 4.37
C LEU A 114 12.51 17.89 2.91
N ASP A 115 12.33 16.96 2.00
CA ASP A 115 12.25 17.27 0.56
C ASP A 115 10.90 16.93 -0.09
N GLY A 116 10.01 16.29 0.65
CA GLY A 116 8.68 15.92 0.14
C GLY A 116 8.68 14.71 -0.79
N CYS A 117 9.81 14.07 -1.03
CA CYS A 117 9.90 12.93 -1.92
C CYS A 117 9.22 11.70 -1.31
N LEU A 118 8.42 11.00 -2.10
CA LEU A 118 7.92 9.69 -1.71
C LEU A 118 9.09 8.72 -1.66
N GLU A 119 9.17 7.94 -0.60
CA GLU A 119 10.23 6.95 -0.46
C GLU A 119 9.71 5.68 0.17
N VAL A 120 10.41 4.59 -0.06
CA VAL A 120 10.11 3.30 0.52
C VAL A 120 11.28 2.82 1.36
N VAL A 121 10.95 2.23 2.51
CA VAL A 121 11.92 1.65 3.44
C VAL A 121 11.54 0.20 3.64
N VAL A 122 12.52 -0.69 3.71
CA VAL A 122 12.28 -2.10 4.00
C VAL A 122 12.15 -2.28 5.51
N ARG A 123 11.03 -2.82 5.96
CA ARG A 123 10.74 -2.99 7.38
C ARG A 123 11.47 -4.17 8.00
N THR A 124 11.63 -5.25 7.23
CA THR A 124 12.33 -6.47 7.66
C THR A 124 13.19 -6.97 6.51
N GLY A 125 14.23 -7.74 6.83
CA GLY A 125 15.14 -8.23 5.82
C GLY A 125 16.11 -7.17 5.34
N THR A 126 16.67 -7.35 4.15
CA THR A 126 17.67 -6.48 3.58
C THR A 126 17.19 -5.86 2.28
N TRP A 127 17.72 -4.67 1.96
CA TRP A 127 17.48 -4.03 0.67
C TRP A 127 17.90 -4.95 -0.49
N GLY A 128 18.98 -5.73 -0.30
CA GLY A 128 19.43 -6.67 -1.32
C GLY A 128 18.36 -7.67 -1.74
N GLY A 129 17.55 -8.16 -0.79
CA GLY A 129 16.44 -9.06 -1.08
C GLY A 129 15.38 -8.41 -1.96
N LEU A 130 14.97 -7.20 -1.65
CA LEU A 130 14.00 -6.47 -2.45
C LEU A 130 14.54 -6.14 -3.82
N ASN A 131 15.79 -5.68 -3.89
CA ASN A 131 16.45 -5.36 -5.16
C ASN A 131 16.52 -6.58 -6.07
N SER A 132 16.82 -7.75 -5.51
CA SER A 132 16.83 -9.01 -6.26
C SER A 132 15.46 -9.32 -6.84
N ILE A 133 14.39 -9.13 -6.08
CA ILE A 133 13.02 -9.35 -6.54
C ILE A 133 12.68 -8.40 -7.68
N LEU A 134 13.02 -7.12 -7.56
CA LEU A 134 12.73 -6.12 -8.58
C LEU A 134 13.45 -6.41 -9.89
N HIS A 135 14.67 -6.89 -9.83
CA HIS A 135 15.49 -7.14 -11.01
C HIS A 135 15.33 -8.56 -11.60
N ALA A 136 14.62 -9.44 -10.90
CA ALA A 136 14.30 -10.78 -11.38
C ALA A 136 13.15 -10.78 -12.41
N ASN A 137 12.43 -9.69 -12.47
CA ASN A 137 11.31 -9.50 -13.39
C ASN A 137 11.76 -8.61 -14.56
#